data_a0c63630e264d2e0a32af98b9cc01bb9
#
_entry.id   a0c63630e264d2e0a32af98b9cc01bb9
#
_cell.length_a   1.000
_cell.length_b   1.000
_cell.length_c   1.000
_cell.angle_alpha   90.00
_cell.angle_beta   90.00
_cell.angle_gamma   90.00
#
_symmetry.space_group_name_H-M   'P 1'
#
loop_
_entity.id
_entity.type
_entity.pdbx_description
1 polymer ?
#
loop_
_entity_poly.entity_id
_entity_poly.type
_entity_poly.pdbx_seq_one_letter_code
_entity_poly.pdbx_strand_id
1 'polypeptide(L)'
;IKALFTPAGIGTVLFGFLMFLLFSGKGKDLLSGYKTVKDKERGIEILPEGTHGTSGFMDKKELPEFLVSGSIEKVDETLFGKLENGDYVAMKDMPGMSKNVMVYGAPGTGKSRGFVMPFVMQAARRGESLVMVGPKAEFYEMYSGFLNSRGYTVKAYNLLDLFASDGWNCVMDT
;
A
#
# COMPACT_ATOMS: atom_id res chain seq x y z
N ILE A 1 24.89 52.93 30.06
CA ILE A 1 25.62 51.68 30.07
C ILE A 1 25.46 50.95 31.42
N LYS A 2 25.48 51.63 32.60
CA LYS A 2 25.27 50.98 33.90
C LYS A 2 23.90 50.33 34.11
N ALA A 3 22.84 50.84 33.44
CA ALA A 3 21.50 50.29 33.54
C ALA A 3 21.36 48.93 32.85
N LEU A 4 22.22 48.62 31.90
CA LEU A 4 22.21 47.31 31.19
C LEU A 4 22.67 46.14 32.06
N PHE A 5 23.48 46.41 33.08
CA PHE A 5 24.03 45.44 34.01
C PHE A 5 23.20 45.24 35.28
N THR A 6 22.03 45.86 35.35
CA THR A 6 21.05 45.56 36.40
C THR A 6 20.29 44.25 36.08
N PRO A 7 19.80 43.52 37.08
CA PRO A 7 19.03 42.29 36.82
C PRO A 7 17.85 42.50 35.89
N ALA A 8 17.21 43.64 35.96
CA ALA A 8 16.11 44.06 35.04
C ALA A 8 16.62 44.33 33.61
N GLY A 9 17.80 44.97 33.46
CA GLY A 9 18.40 45.26 32.16
C GLY A 9 18.86 43.98 31.45
N ILE A 10 19.44 43.03 32.18
CA ILE A 10 19.82 41.72 31.65
C ILE A 10 18.57 40.93 31.20
N GLY A 11 17.48 40.98 31.98
CA GLY A 11 16.21 40.32 31.62
C GLY A 11 15.60 40.87 30.33
N THR A 12 15.62 42.21 30.13
CA THR A 12 15.09 42.85 28.91
C THR A 12 15.93 42.48 27.67
N VAL A 13 17.25 42.42 27.80
CA VAL A 13 18.15 42.02 26.71
C VAL A 13 17.93 40.56 26.35
N LEU A 14 17.84 39.67 27.34
CA LEU A 14 17.56 38.23 27.12
C LEU A 14 16.19 38.04 26.48
N PHE A 15 15.16 38.77 26.93
CA PHE A 15 13.82 38.71 26.35
C PHE A 15 13.83 39.18 24.88
N GLY A 16 14.48 40.32 24.61
CA GLY A 16 14.63 40.85 23.25
C GLY A 16 15.39 39.87 22.32
N PHE A 17 16.45 39.24 22.84
CA PHE A 17 17.20 38.23 22.09
C PHE A 17 16.36 36.96 21.83
N LEU A 18 15.60 36.52 22.83
CA LEU A 18 14.68 35.40 22.69
C LEU A 18 13.59 35.69 21.62
N MET A 19 12.99 36.90 21.69
CA MET A 19 12.03 37.35 20.69
C MET A 19 12.65 37.44 19.29
N PHE A 20 13.85 37.98 19.19
CA PHE A 20 14.57 38.03 17.92
C PHE A 20 14.84 36.62 17.37
N LEU A 21 15.21 35.63 18.21
CA LEU A 21 15.35 34.24 17.81
C LEU A 21 14.01 33.63 17.35
N LEU A 22 12.92 33.90 18.03
CA LEU A 22 11.59 33.41 17.69
C LEU A 22 11.05 33.97 16.38
N PHE A 23 11.32 35.27 16.09
CA PHE A 23 10.85 35.91 14.86
C PHE A 23 11.88 35.84 13.71
N SER A 24 13.14 35.46 13.96
CA SER A 24 14.12 35.24 12.90
C SER A 24 13.79 33.96 12.15
N GLY A 25 14.07 33.90 10.85
CA GLY A 25 13.85 32.70 10.04
C GLY A 25 14.51 31.42 10.63
N LYS A 26 15.68 31.59 11.29
CA LYS A 26 16.38 30.51 11.99
C LYS A 26 15.64 30.01 13.25
N GLY A 27 14.94 30.90 13.95
CA GLY A 27 14.13 30.53 15.10
C GLY A 27 12.87 29.76 14.72
N LYS A 28 12.25 30.10 13.60
CA LYS A 28 11.13 29.34 13.03
C LYS A 28 11.57 27.93 12.66
N ASP A 29 12.74 27.76 12.05
CA ASP A 29 13.30 26.44 11.70
C ASP A 29 13.62 25.60 12.94
N LEU A 30 14.05 26.25 14.05
CA LEU A 30 14.34 25.57 15.32
C LEU A 30 13.05 25.11 16.02
N LEU A 31 12.00 25.93 15.97
CA LEU A 31 10.70 25.64 16.58
C LEU A 31 9.87 24.65 15.76
N SER A 32 9.98 24.69 14.44
CA SER A 32 9.28 23.77 13.56
C SER A 32 9.92 22.38 13.50
N GLY A 33 11.17 22.25 13.95
CA GLY A 33 11.94 20.99 13.86
C GLY A 33 12.32 20.61 12.43
N TYR A 34 11.97 21.43 11.44
CA TYR A 34 12.17 21.14 10.02
C TYR A 34 13.08 22.19 9.36
N LYS A 35 14.05 21.73 8.59
CA LYS A 35 14.87 22.60 7.73
C LYS A 35 14.25 22.63 6.34
N THR A 36 13.61 23.73 5.98
CA THR A 36 13.16 23.97 4.61
C THR A 36 14.34 24.28 3.71
N VAL A 37 14.45 23.57 2.60
CA VAL A 37 15.41 23.86 1.54
C VAL A 37 14.70 24.66 0.46
N LYS A 38 15.13 25.93 0.25
CA LYS A 38 14.60 26.76 -0.83
C LYS A 38 15.36 26.54 -2.11
N ASP A 39 14.68 25.98 -3.10
CA ASP A 39 15.19 25.96 -4.46
C ASP A 39 14.98 27.36 -5.08
N LYS A 40 16.05 28.15 -5.15
CA LYS A 40 16.02 29.51 -5.66
C LYS A 40 15.76 29.61 -7.17
N GLU A 41 16.07 28.57 -7.93
CA GLU A 41 15.90 28.59 -9.38
C GLU A 41 14.44 28.33 -9.79
N ARG A 42 13.73 27.56 -9.02
CA ARG A 42 12.33 27.17 -9.29
C ARG A 42 11.32 27.90 -8.43
N GLY A 43 11.75 28.68 -7.44
CA GLY A 43 10.88 29.37 -6.52
C GLY A 43 10.06 28.45 -5.63
N ILE A 44 10.49 27.21 -5.41
CA ILE A 44 9.77 26.19 -4.68
C ILE A 44 10.44 26.00 -3.32
N GLU A 45 9.63 25.93 -2.26
CA GLU A 45 10.10 25.47 -0.96
C GLU A 45 9.98 23.95 -0.89
N ILE A 46 11.11 23.27 -0.84
CA ILE A 46 11.16 21.82 -0.64
C ILE A 46 11.10 21.59 0.86
N LEU A 47 10.01 21.02 1.31
CA LEU A 47 9.87 20.58 2.70
C LEU A 47 10.76 19.33 2.91
N PRO A 48 11.47 19.24 4.03
CA PRO A 48 12.30 18.07 4.31
C PRO A 48 11.43 16.80 4.42
N GLU A 49 12.06 15.67 4.18
CA GLU A 49 11.44 14.37 4.33
C GLU A 49 10.74 14.27 5.70
N GLY A 50 9.47 13.86 5.67
CA GLY A 50 8.68 13.64 6.89
C GLY A 50 7.66 14.70 7.25
N THR A 51 7.59 15.85 6.57
CA THR A 51 6.62 16.92 6.87
C THR A 51 5.17 16.51 6.63
N HIS A 52 4.92 15.61 5.69
CA HIS A 52 3.61 15.05 5.35
C HIS A 52 3.51 13.55 5.66
N GLY A 53 4.35 13.04 6.53
CA GLY A 53 4.53 11.63 6.82
C GLY A 53 5.73 11.05 6.08
N THR A 54 6.32 10.02 6.64
CA THR A 54 7.38 9.24 6.01
C THR A 54 6.78 7.96 5.46
N SER A 55 6.73 7.81 4.14
CA SER A 55 6.47 6.52 3.53
C SER A 55 7.80 5.90 3.11
N GLY A 56 8.07 4.71 3.55
CA GLY A 56 9.24 3.93 3.19
C GLY A 56 8.85 2.49 2.91
N PHE A 57 9.79 1.69 2.44
CA PHE A 57 9.59 0.25 2.42
C PHE A 57 9.54 -0.27 3.86
N MET A 58 8.61 -1.18 4.11
CA MET A 58 8.42 -1.82 5.42
C MET A 58 9.70 -2.52 5.87
N ASP A 59 10.11 -2.26 7.12
CA ASP A 59 11.24 -2.95 7.71
C ASP A 59 10.88 -4.40 8.03
N LYS A 60 11.85 -5.32 7.96
CA LYS A 60 11.63 -6.75 8.29
C LYS A 60 11.06 -6.95 9.70
N LYS A 61 11.29 -6.00 10.60
CA LYS A 61 10.77 -6.03 11.98
C LYS A 61 9.28 -5.68 12.08
N GLU A 62 8.77 -4.85 11.16
CA GLU A 62 7.38 -4.42 11.10
C GLU A 62 6.49 -5.44 10.35
N LEU A 63 7.12 -6.31 9.56
CA LEU A 63 6.43 -7.30 8.73
C LEU A 63 5.39 -8.13 9.51
N PRO A 64 5.68 -8.66 10.73
CA PRO A 64 4.70 -9.45 11.48
C PRO A 64 3.47 -8.68 11.96
N GLU A 65 3.50 -7.36 11.94
CA GLU A 65 2.36 -6.53 12.31
C GLU A 65 1.25 -6.61 11.26
N PHE A 66 1.60 -6.56 9.97
CA PHE A 66 0.66 -6.47 8.86
C PHE A 66 0.59 -7.70 7.98
N LEU A 67 1.66 -8.51 7.98
CA LEU A 67 1.82 -9.65 7.08
C LEU A 67 2.13 -10.93 7.88
N VAL A 68 1.79 -12.05 7.28
CA VAL A 68 2.16 -13.37 7.77
C VAL A 68 3.21 -13.97 6.86
N SER A 69 4.24 -14.59 7.42
CA SER A 69 5.24 -15.32 6.66
C SER A 69 5.35 -16.78 7.11
N GLY A 70 5.60 -17.67 6.16
CA GLY A 70 5.75 -19.09 6.44
C GLY A 70 5.72 -19.96 5.20
N SER A 71 5.66 -21.28 5.41
CA SER A 71 5.52 -22.22 4.31
C SER A 71 4.18 -22.06 3.60
N ILE A 72 4.10 -22.40 2.31
CA ILE A 72 2.89 -22.28 1.49
C ILE A 72 1.66 -23.01 2.09
N GLU A 73 1.89 -24.05 2.87
CA GLU A 73 0.83 -24.82 3.51
C GLU A 73 0.20 -24.09 4.72
N LYS A 74 0.99 -23.21 5.37
CA LYS A 74 0.56 -22.46 6.56
C LYS A 74 0.00 -21.08 6.24
N VAL A 75 0.20 -20.62 5.02
CA VAL A 75 -0.22 -19.28 4.59
C VAL A 75 -1.49 -19.43 3.76
N ASP A 76 -2.64 -19.01 4.32
CA ASP A 76 -3.95 -19.19 3.68
C ASP A 76 -4.47 -17.94 2.97
N GLU A 77 -3.96 -16.77 3.31
CA GLU A 77 -4.42 -15.49 2.77
C GLU A 77 -3.75 -15.15 1.42
N THR A 78 -4.08 -13.98 0.88
CA THR A 78 -3.54 -13.48 -0.39
C THR A 78 -2.02 -13.38 -0.34
N LEU A 79 -1.34 -14.10 -1.23
CA LEU A 79 0.12 -14.13 -1.35
C LEU A 79 0.64 -12.87 -2.04
N PHE A 80 1.66 -12.25 -1.46
CA PHE A 80 2.36 -11.11 -2.05
C PHE A 80 3.71 -11.48 -2.66
N GLY A 81 4.36 -12.51 -2.16
CA GLY A 81 5.66 -12.91 -2.67
C GLY A 81 6.34 -13.99 -1.85
N LYS A 82 7.62 -14.15 -2.11
CA LYS A 82 8.50 -15.11 -1.43
C LYS A 82 9.74 -14.39 -0.94
N LEU A 83 10.13 -14.66 0.29
CA LEU A 83 11.34 -14.15 0.91
C LEU A 83 12.57 -14.97 0.48
N GLU A 84 13.76 -14.39 0.70
CA GLU A 84 15.03 -15.05 0.41
C GLU A 84 15.24 -16.37 1.17
N ASN A 85 14.68 -16.47 2.37
CA ASN A 85 14.72 -17.67 3.20
C ASN A 85 13.78 -18.80 2.70
N GLY A 86 13.01 -18.54 1.63
CA GLY A 86 12.07 -19.49 1.05
C GLY A 86 10.64 -19.40 1.57
N ASP A 87 10.37 -18.62 2.62
CA ASP A 87 9.02 -18.42 3.14
C ASP A 87 8.17 -17.56 2.21
N TYR A 88 6.88 -17.84 2.18
CA TYR A 88 5.89 -17.01 1.48
C TYR A 88 5.37 -15.92 2.40
N VAL A 89 5.10 -14.77 1.83
CA VAL A 89 4.50 -13.62 2.52
C VAL A 89 3.09 -13.43 2.03
N ALA A 90 2.16 -13.34 2.96
CA ALA A 90 0.76 -13.10 2.66
C ALA A 90 0.15 -12.02 3.54
N MET A 91 -1.02 -11.56 3.12
CA MET A 91 -1.85 -10.66 3.91
C MET A 91 -2.18 -11.32 5.26
N LYS A 92 -2.15 -10.54 6.31
CA LYS A 92 -2.64 -10.97 7.62
C LYS A 92 -4.15 -10.70 7.70
N ASP A 93 -4.90 -11.68 8.17
CA ASP A 93 -6.32 -11.46 8.43
C ASP A 93 -6.48 -10.64 9.71
N MET A 94 -6.90 -9.38 9.54
CA MET A 94 -7.10 -8.44 10.64
C MET A 94 -8.50 -7.82 10.54
N PRO A 95 -9.26 -7.80 11.64
CA PRO A 95 -10.57 -7.17 11.66
C PRO A 95 -10.50 -5.69 11.25
N GLY A 96 -11.36 -5.28 10.32
CA GLY A 96 -11.42 -3.90 9.85
C GLY A 96 -10.38 -3.51 8.78
N MET A 97 -9.46 -4.39 8.44
CA MET A 97 -8.52 -4.16 7.34
C MET A 97 -9.15 -4.51 5.99
N SER A 98 -9.03 -3.60 5.02
CA SER A 98 -9.47 -3.86 3.65
C SER A 98 -8.57 -4.92 3.00
N LYS A 99 -9.18 -5.95 2.41
CA LYS A 99 -8.47 -6.98 1.62
C LYS A 99 -8.31 -6.59 0.14
N ASN A 100 -8.59 -5.34 -0.23
CA ASN A 100 -8.41 -4.86 -1.60
C ASN A 100 -6.92 -4.75 -1.94
N VAL A 101 -6.53 -5.33 -3.06
CA VAL A 101 -5.15 -5.28 -3.55
C VAL A 101 -5.15 -4.71 -4.95
N MET A 102 -4.26 -3.74 -5.19
CA MET A 102 -4.04 -3.16 -6.51
C MET A 102 -2.62 -3.49 -6.99
N VAL A 103 -2.51 -4.12 -8.15
CA VAL A 103 -1.23 -4.57 -8.73
C VAL A 103 -0.92 -3.76 -9.98
N TYR A 104 0.18 -3.01 -9.93
CA TYR A 104 0.67 -2.21 -11.04
C TYR A 104 1.86 -2.87 -11.73
N GLY A 105 1.95 -2.69 -13.03
CA GLY A 105 3.10 -3.13 -13.82
C GLY A 105 2.85 -2.95 -15.31
N ALA A 106 3.91 -2.76 -16.07
CA ALA A 106 3.84 -2.67 -17.53
C ALA A 106 3.30 -3.99 -18.16
N PRO A 107 2.81 -3.97 -19.40
CA PRO A 107 2.50 -5.19 -20.13
C PRO A 107 3.70 -6.15 -20.15
N GLY A 108 3.46 -7.44 -19.97
CA GLY A 108 4.52 -8.45 -19.98
C GLY A 108 5.33 -8.62 -18.68
N THR A 109 5.10 -7.80 -17.63
CA THR A 109 5.84 -7.91 -16.36
C THR A 109 5.43 -9.11 -15.48
N GLY A 110 4.57 -9.98 -15.97
CA GLY A 110 4.19 -11.20 -15.26
C GLY A 110 3.12 -11.04 -14.17
N LYS A 111 2.35 -9.95 -14.17
CA LYS A 111 1.27 -9.72 -13.17
C LYS A 111 0.33 -10.92 -13.02
N SER A 112 -0.13 -11.48 -14.15
CA SER A 112 -1.06 -12.62 -14.15
C SER A 112 -0.42 -13.87 -13.53
N ARG A 113 0.84 -14.16 -13.82
CA ARG A 113 1.57 -15.30 -13.27
C ARG A 113 2.03 -15.09 -11.83
N GLY A 114 2.49 -13.86 -11.52
CA GLY A 114 3.07 -13.55 -10.21
C GLY A 114 2.04 -13.27 -9.12
N PHE A 115 0.85 -12.80 -9.50
CA PHE A 115 -0.18 -12.44 -8.52
C PHE A 115 -1.52 -13.11 -8.79
N VAL A 116 -2.11 -12.97 -10.00
CA VAL A 116 -3.48 -13.46 -10.24
C VAL A 116 -3.57 -15.00 -10.11
N MET A 117 -2.60 -15.72 -10.65
CA MET A 117 -2.58 -17.19 -10.57
C MET A 117 -2.45 -17.68 -9.11
N PRO A 118 -1.49 -17.24 -8.29
CA PRO A 118 -1.44 -17.60 -6.88
C PRO A 118 -2.72 -17.21 -6.12
N PHE A 119 -3.31 -16.04 -6.42
CA PHE A 119 -4.56 -15.61 -5.80
C PHE A 119 -5.72 -16.57 -6.09
N VAL A 120 -5.94 -16.96 -7.36
CA VAL A 120 -6.98 -17.91 -7.75
C VAL A 120 -6.77 -19.27 -7.09
N MET A 121 -5.52 -19.76 -7.05
CA MET A 121 -5.19 -21.02 -6.41
C MET A 121 -5.44 -21.00 -4.90
N GLN A 122 -5.11 -19.91 -4.23
CA GLN A 122 -5.36 -19.75 -2.80
C GLN A 122 -6.85 -19.64 -2.49
N ALA A 123 -7.58 -18.84 -3.27
CA ALA A 123 -9.03 -18.73 -3.13
C ALA A 123 -9.74 -20.08 -3.35
N ALA A 124 -9.31 -20.84 -4.37
CA ALA A 124 -9.81 -22.18 -4.62
C ALA A 124 -9.46 -23.16 -3.47
N ARG A 125 -8.31 -23.01 -2.83
CA ARG A 125 -7.93 -23.81 -1.66
C ARG A 125 -8.83 -23.52 -0.45
N ARG A 126 -9.22 -22.25 -0.27
CA ARG A 126 -10.15 -21.83 0.79
C ARG A 126 -11.63 -22.15 0.48
N GLY A 127 -11.95 -22.60 -0.74
CA GLY A 127 -13.34 -22.84 -1.16
C GLY A 127 -14.14 -21.58 -1.43
N GLU A 128 -13.49 -20.48 -1.74
CA GLU A 128 -14.12 -19.18 -1.99
C GLU A 128 -14.72 -19.09 -3.39
N SER A 129 -15.86 -18.42 -3.52
CA SER A 129 -16.42 -18.06 -4.82
C SER A 129 -15.60 -16.95 -5.47
N LEU A 130 -15.41 -17.04 -6.79
CA LEU A 130 -14.58 -16.11 -7.54
C LEU A 130 -15.39 -15.45 -8.66
N VAL A 131 -15.25 -14.15 -8.80
CA VAL A 131 -15.70 -13.38 -9.97
C VAL A 131 -14.47 -12.79 -10.64
N MET A 132 -14.23 -13.17 -11.89
CA MET A 132 -13.10 -12.70 -12.67
C MET A 132 -13.58 -11.94 -13.90
N VAL A 133 -13.06 -10.72 -14.10
CA VAL A 133 -13.35 -9.90 -15.26
C VAL A 133 -12.06 -9.73 -16.06
N GLY A 134 -12.12 -10.02 -17.35
CA GLY A 134 -10.98 -9.89 -18.24
C GLY A 134 -11.42 -9.55 -19.67
N PRO A 135 -10.69 -8.67 -20.38
CA PRO A 135 -11.00 -8.30 -21.75
C PRO A 135 -10.73 -9.41 -22.78
N LYS A 136 -10.06 -10.46 -22.33
CA LYS A 136 -9.70 -11.64 -23.14
C LYS A 136 -10.14 -12.90 -22.42
N ALA A 137 -10.38 -13.97 -23.15
CA ALA A 137 -10.76 -15.27 -22.58
C ALA A 137 -9.65 -15.98 -21.78
N GLU A 138 -8.47 -15.37 -21.62
CA GLU A 138 -7.29 -15.95 -20.98
C GLU A 138 -7.58 -16.56 -19.60
N PHE A 139 -8.39 -15.90 -18.77
CA PHE A 139 -8.70 -16.40 -17.42
C PHE A 139 -9.60 -17.63 -17.48
N TYR A 140 -10.57 -17.62 -18.37
CA TYR A 140 -11.45 -18.77 -18.56
C TYR A 140 -10.67 -19.99 -19.08
N GLU A 141 -9.86 -19.80 -20.11
CA GLU A 141 -9.02 -20.85 -20.68
C GLU A 141 -8.01 -21.41 -19.66
N MET A 142 -7.43 -20.53 -18.85
CA MET A 142 -6.39 -20.90 -17.89
C MET A 142 -6.94 -21.61 -16.65
N TYR A 143 -8.10 -21.21 -16.15
CA TYR A 143 -8.57 -21.64 -14.84
C TYR A 143 -9.80 -22.53 -14.84
N SER A 144 -10.61 -22.54 -15.91
CA SER A 144 -11.87 -23.29 -15.93
C SER A 144 -11.66 -24.78 -15.70
N GLY A 145 -10.68 -25.39 -16.38
CA GLY A 145 -10.34 -26.81 -16.19
C GLY A 145 -9.87 -27.14 -14.77
N PHE A 146 -9.01 -26.29 -14.20
CA PHE A 146 -8.54 -26.43 -12.82
C PHE A 146 -9.69 -26.30 -11.80
N LEU A 147 -10.50 -25.26 -11.94
CA LEU A 147 -11.63 -25.02 -11.03
C LEU A 147 -12.68 -26.12 -11.11
N ASN A 148 -13.02 -26.57 -12.32
CA ASN A 148 -13.93 -27.71 -12.52
C ASN A 148 -13.40 -28.99 -11.86
N SER A 149 -12.09 -29.26 -11.97
CA SER A 149 -11.47 -30.43 -11.31
C SER A 149 -11.51 -30.36 -9.77
N ARG A 150 -11.70 -29.17 -9.22
CA ARG A 150 -11.87 -28.90 -7.78
C ARG A 150 -13.35 -28.85 -7.34
N GLY A 151 -14.29 -29.16 -8.24
CA GLY A 151 -15.72 -29.18 -7.94
C GLY A 151 -16.43 -27.83 -8.03
N TYR A 152 -15.78 -26.80 -8.61
CA TYR A 152 -16.42 -25.52 -8.86
C TYR A 152 -17.36 -25.59 -10.06
N THR A 153 -18.48 -24.92 -9.98
CA THR A 153 -19.31 -24.62 -11.14
C THR A 153 -18.78 -23.34 -11.79
N VAL A 154 -18.19 -23.49 -12.98
CA VAL A 154 -17.65 -22.34 -13.72
C VAL A 154 -18.68 -21.86 -14.72
N LYS A 155 -19.02 -20.58 -14.67
CA LYS A 155 -19.90 -19.89 -15.60
C LYS A 155 -19.11 -18.83 -16.36
N ALA A 156 -19.32 -18.75 -17.66
CA ALA A 156 -18.70 -17.76 -18.53
C ALA A 156 -19.76 -16.83 -19.12
N TYR A 157 -19.68 -15.53 -18.78
CA TYR A 157 -20.51 -14.52 -19.40
C TYR A 157 -19.71 -13.79 -20.49
N ASN A 158 -19.93 -14.19 -21.74
CA ASN A 158 -19.17 -13.71 -22.89
C ASN A 158 -19.93 -12.58 -23.60
N LEU A 159 -19.47 -11.33 -23.41
CA LEU A 159 -20.08 -10.16 -24.05
C LEU A 159 -19.73 -9.99 -25.53
N LEU A 160 -18.70 -10.71 -26.03
CA LEU A 160 -18.27 -10.65 -27.42
C LEU A 160 -19.03 -11.67 -28.29
N ASP A 161 -19.39 -12.81 -27.70
CA ASP A 161 -20.17 -13.85 -28.35
C ASP A 161 -21.22 -14.37 -27.38
N LEU A 162 -22.43 -13.83 -27.50
CA LEU A 162 -23.53 -14.17 -26.60
C LEU A 162 -24.03 -15.60 -26.79
N PHE A 163 -23.79 -16.22 -27.97
CA PHE A 163 -24.16 -17.61 -28.23
C PHE A 163 -23.22 -18.60 -27.51
N ALA A 164 -21.98 -18.16 -27.25
CA ALA A 164 -21.01 -18.93 -26.48
C ALA A 164 -21.00 -18.54 -24.98
N SER A 165 -22.04 -17.82 -24.53
CA SER A 165 -22.17 -17.36 -23.14
C SER A 165 -23.11 -18.24 -22.35
N ASP A 166 -22.79 -18.46 -21.08
CA ASP A 166 -23.77 -18.97 -20.11
C ASP A 166 -24.86 -17.93 -19.88
N GLY A 167 -26.09 -18.39 -19.71
CA GLY A 167 -27.22 -17.50 -19.36
C GLY A 167 -27.08 -17.03 -17.90
N TRP A 168 -27.18 -15.72 -17.68
CA TRP A 168 -27.27 -15.15 -16.36
C TRP A 168 -28.29 -14.01 -16.34
N ASN A 169 -29.28 -14.14 -15.48
CA ASN A 169 -30.28 -13.09 -15.26
C ASN A 169 -30.07 -12.48 -13.88
N CYS A 170 -29.33 -11.38 -13.84
CA CYS A 170 -28.98 -10.68 -12.58
C CYS A 170 -30.22 -10.08 -11.84
N VAL A 171 -31.39 -10.07 -12.45
CA VAL A 171 -32.62 -9.51 -11.86
C VAL A 171 -33.50 -10.60 -11.22
N MET A 172 -33.31 -11.86 -11.63
CA MET A 172 -34.13 -12.99 -11.13
C MET A 172 -33.52 -13.71 -9.93
N ASP A 173 -32.26 -13.52 -9.66
CA ASP A 173 -31.52 -14.22 -8.59
C ASP A 173 -31.37 -13.36 -7.32
N THR A 174 -32.32 -12.45 -7.06
CA THR A 174 -32.38 -11.62 -5.82
C THR A 174 -33.44 -12.12 -4.85
#